data_62ffa7b0c624dac84d02ba562107fca2
#
_entry.id   62ffa7b0c624dac84d02ba562107fca2
#
_cell.length_a   1.000
_cell.length_b   1.000
_cell.length_c   1.000
_cell.angle_alpha   90.00
_cell.angle_beta   90.00
_cell.angle_gamma   90.00
#
_symmetry.space_group_name_H-M   'P 1'
#
loop_
_entity.id
_entity.type
_entity.pdbx_description
1 polymer ?
#
loop_
_entity_poly.entity_id
_entity_poly.type
_entity_poly.pdbx_seq_one_letter_code
_entity_poly.pdbx_strand_id
1 'polypeptide(L)'
;PWWKGAAIYQIYPRSFADTDGDGVGDLKGIAAHLDHVASLGVDCIWISPFYTSPMKDFGYDVADYRGVDPIFGTLADFDAVVARAHQLGLKVIIDQVYSHTSDEHPWFVESRSSRDNPRADWYVWADPKPDGSPPSNWQSVFGGPSWTWAAR
;
A
#
# COMPACT_ATOMS: atom_id res chain seq x y z
N PRO A 1 -11.82 -21.53 -11.28
CA PRO A 1 -11.86 -20.17 -10.73
C PRO A 1 -11.65 -19.15 -11.86
N TRP A 2 -12.34 -18.01 -11.81
CA TRP A 2 -12.34 -17.00 -12.87
C TRP A 2 -10.96 -16.44 -13.21
N TRP A 3 -10.07 -16.38 -12.21
CA TRP A 3 -8.70 -15.84 -12.40
C TRP A 3 -7.76 -16.76 -13.17
N LYS A 4 -8.16 -18.03 -13.41
CA LYS A 4 -7.34 -19.00 -14.12
C LYS A 4 -7.39 -18.69 -15.61
N GLY A 5 -6.32 -18.08 -16.13
CA GLY A 5 -6.23 -17.60 -17.50
C GLY A 5 -6.76 -16.19 -17.74
N ALA A 6 -7.14 -15.47 -16.67
CA ALA A 6 -7.58 -14.08 -16.77
C ALA A 6 -6.41 -13.14 -17.12
N ALA A 7 -6.69 -12.14 -17.95
CA ALA A 7 -5.80 -11.02 -18.20
C ALA A 7 -6.08 -9.94 -17.16
N ILE A 8 -5.04 -9.50 -16.43
CA ILE A 8 -5.14 -8.51 -15.37
C ILE A 8 -4.35 -7.27 -15.76
N TYR A 9 -5.00 -6.11 -15.76
CA TYR A 9 -4.36 -4.82 -16.00
C TYR A 9 -3.99 -4.15 -14.67
N GLN A 10 -2.69 -3.96 -14.44
CA GLN A 10 -2.22 -3.26 -13.26
C GLN A 10 -2.35 -1.75 -13.44
N ILE A 11 -2.90 -1.07 -12.44
CA ILE A 11 -2.99 0.38 -12.36
C ILE A 11 -2.14 0.85 -11.17
N TYR A 12 -1.13 1.68 -11.45
CA TYR A 12 -0.43 2.43 -10.43
C TYR A 12 -1.09 3.82 -10.33
N PRO A 13 -1.88 4.10 -9.27
CA PRO A 13 -2.73 5.30 -9.20
C PRO A 13 -1.95 6.58 -9.50
N ARG A 14 -0.80 6.73 -8.85
CA ARG A 14 0.04 7.93 -8.91
C ARG A 14 0.41 8.40 -10.33
N SER A 15 0.55 7.47 -11.28
CA SER A 15 1.01 7.76 -12.64
C SER A 15 -0.04 7.50 -13.73
N PHE A 16 -1.27 7.13 -13.36
CA PHE A 16 -2.26 6.70 -14.33
C PHE A 16 -2.99 7.86 -15.00
N ALA A 17 -3.67 8.69 -14.23
CA ALA A 17 -4.37 9.87 -14.73
C ALA A 17 -4.62 10.88 -13.58
N ASP A 18 -4.18 12.09 -13.78
CA ASP A 18 -4.32 13.24 -12.88
C ASP A 18 -5.56 14.06 -13.30
N THR A 19 -6.51 14.26 -12.39
CA THR A 19 -7.75 15.01 -12.71
C THR A 19 -7.78 16.41 -12.14
N ASP A 20 -6.91 16.77 -11.21
CA ASP A 20 -6.89 18.09 -10.57
C ASP A 20 -5.66 18.93 -10.92
N GLY A 21 -4.68 18.36 -11.63
CA GLY A 21 -3.52 19.06 -12.17
C GLY A 21 -2.40 19.24 -11.16
N ASP A 22 -2.35 18.44 -10.10
CA ASP A 22 -1.30 18.49 -9.08
C ASP A 22 -0.04 17.67 -9.46
N GLY A 23 -0.09 16.93 -10.56
CA GLY A 23 1.00 16.08 -11.05
C GLY A 23 0.95 14.65 -10.50
N VAL A 24 -0.07 14.29 -9.74
CA VAL A 24 -0.29 12.96 -9.18
C VAL A 24 -1.60 12.39 -9.72
N GLY A 25 -1.55 11.17 -10.27
CA GLY A 25 -2.76 10.47 -10.70
C GLY A 25 -3.65 10.10 -9.50
N ASP A 26 -4.96 10.04 -9.71
CA ASP A 26 -5.95 9.88 -8.67
C ASP A 26 -7.06 8.86 -9.02
N LEU A 27 -7.91 8.52 -8.04
CA LEU A 27 -8.99 7.54 -8.22
C LEU A 27 -10.05 8.02 -9.21
N LYS A 28 -10.31 9.32 -9.32
CA LYS A 28 -11.23 9.89 -10.31
C LYS A 28 -10.69 9.69 -11.71
N GLY A 29 -9.38 9.87 -11.89
CA GLY A 29 -8.68 9.59 -13.14
C GLY A 29 -8.77 8.12 -13.53
N ILE A 30 -8.64 7.23 -12.56
CA ILE A 30 -8.86 5.80 -12.81
C ILE A 30 -10.29 5.57 -13.31
N ALA A 31 -11.31 6.04 -12.59
CA ALA A 31 -12.70 5.85 -12.97
C ALA A 31 -13.02 6.40 -14.37
N ALA A 32 -12.47 7.58 -14.70
CA ALA A 32 -12.69 8.23 -15.99
C ALA A 32 -12.10 7.48 -17.19
N HIS A 33 -11.05 6.67 -16.98
CA HIS A 33 -10.34 5.98 -18.06
C HIS A 33 -10.55 4.46 -18.10
N LEU A 34 -11.46 3.90 -17.28
CA LEU A 34 -11.74 2.46 -17.28
C LEU A 34 -12.34 1.94 -18.59
N ASP A 35 -13.00 2.77 -19.39
CA ASP A 35 -13.48 2.38 -20.73
C ASP A 35 -12.31 1.97 -21.64
N HIS A 36 -11.21 2.72 -21.59
CA HIS A 36 -10.00 2.36 -22.31
C HIS A 36 -9.46 1.01 -21.84
N VAL A 37 -9.35 0.80 -20.54
CA VAL A 37 -8.84 -0.46 -19.97
C VAL A 37 -9.73 -1.63 -20.37
N ALA A 38 -11.06 -1.47 -20.29
CA ALA A 38 -12.01 -2.49 -20.72
C ALA A 38 -11.89 -2.82 -22.22
N SER A 39 -11.63 -1.80 -23.07
CA SER A 39 -11.45 -1.99 -24.51
C SER A 39 -10.26 -2.87 -24.89
N LEU A 40 -9.31 -3.06 -23.98
CA LEU A 40 -8.16 -3.95 -24.17
C LEU A 40 -8.53 -5.44 -24.03
N GLY A 41 -9.77 -5.76 -23.61
CA GLY A 41 -10.25 -7.13 -23.45
C GLY A 41 -9.72 -7.82 -22.19
N VAL A 42 -9.35 -7.07 -21.16
CA VAL A 42 -8.90 -7.62 -19.88
C VAL A 42 -10.09 -8.01 -19.00
N ASP A 43 -9.89 -8.94 -18.07
CA ASP A 43 -10.93 -9.46 -17.18
C ASP A 43 -10.98 -8.70 -15.84
N CYS A 44 -9.89 -8.04 -15.48
CA CYS A 44 -9.71 -7.50 -14.16
C CYS A 44 -8.72 -6.32 -14.14
N ILE A 45 -8.95 -5.39 -13.23
CA ILE A 45 -7.93 -4.41 -12.84
C ILE A 45 -7.32 -4.78 -11.50
N TRP A 46 -6.02 -4.53 -11.35
CA TRP A 46 -5.30 -4.59 -10.09
C TRP A 46 -4.77 -3.20 -9.75
N ILE A 47 -5.22 -2.63 -8.65
CA ILE A 47 -4.83 -1.30 -8.21
C ILE A 47 -3.72 -1.45 -7.17
N SER A 48 -2.54 -0.87 -7.42
CA SER A 48 -1.44 -0.76 -6.46
C SER A 48 -1.88 0.05 -5.24
N PRO A 49 -1.18 -0.05 -4.09
CA PRO A 49 -1.66 0.52 -2.84
C PRO A 49 -2.00 2.01 -2.94
N PHE A 50 -3.16 2.38 -2.44
CA PHE A 50 -3.69 3.74 -2.38
C PHE A 50 -4.14 4.11 -0.95
N TYR A 51 -3.78 3.30 0.04
CA TYR A 51 -4.03 3.53 1.45
C TYR A 51 -3.24 4.72 1.97
N THR A 52 -3.66 5.26 3.12
CA THR A 52 -2.90 6.30 3.81
C THR A 52 -1.47 5.81 4.11
N SER A 53 -0.50 6.55 3.62
CA SER A 53 0.92 6.20 3.68
C SER A 53 1.80 7.45 3.77
N PRO A 54 2.91 7.45 4.53
CA PRO A 54 3.92 8.51 4.46
C PRO A 54 4.70 8.51 3.13
N MET A 55 4.40 7.58 2.21
CA MET A 55 4.99 7.49 0.86
C MET A 55 6.51 7.32 0.82
N LYS A 56 7.10 6.77 1.89
CA LYS A 56 8.53 6.42 1.91
C LYS A 56 8.85 5.26 0.96
N ASP A 57 7.87 4.39 0.74
CA ASP A 57 7.90 3.27 -0.21
C ASP A 57 6.71 3.33 -1.20
N PHE A 58 6.36 4.54 -1.63
CA PHE A 58 5.35 4.81 -2.66
C PHE A 58 4.00 4.11 -2.44
N GLY A 59 3.55 4.01 -1.18
CA GLY A 59 2.28 3.43 -0.79
C GLY A 59 2.38 2.01 -0.21
N TYR A 60 3.52 1.34 -0.34
CA TYR A 60 3.72 0.02 0.27
C TYR A 60 4.05 0.08 1.77
N ASP A 61 4.27 1.27 2.32
CA ASP A 61 4.41 1.59 3.75
C ASP A 61 3.09 2.10 4.31
N VAL A 62 2.13 1.19 4.53
CA VAL A 62 0.75 1.53 4.89
C VAL A 62 0.67 1.96 6.36
N ALA A 63 0.14 3.17 6.59
CA ALA A 63 -0.14 3.72 7.93
C ALA A 63 -1.60 3.51 8.38
N ASP A 64 -2.54 3.44 7.45
CA ASP A 64 -3.95 3.09 7.72
C ASP A 64 -4.53 2.27 6.56
N TYR A 65 -4.91 1.02 6.85
CA TYR A 65 -5.53 0.10 5.87
C TYR A 65 -7.01 0.36 5.60
N ARG A 66 -7.65 1.29 6.32
CA ARG A 66 -9.08 1.56 6.23
C ARG A 66 -9.41 2.83 5.47
N GLY A 67 -8.39 3.65 5.20
CA GLY A 67 -8.52 4.92 4.51
C GLY A 67 -7.96 4.88 3.10
N VAL A 68 -8.34 5.87 2.31
CA VAL A 68 -7.66 6.25 1.08
C VAL A 68 -6.74 7.41 1.40
N ASP A 69 -5.51 7.38 0.89
CA ASP A 69 -4.62 8.53 1.05
C ASP A 69 -5.23 9.76 0.34
N PRO A 70 -5.30 10.92 1.02
CA PRO A 70 -5.91 12.12 0.45
C PRO A 70 -5.34 12.55 -0.92
N ILE A 71 -4.08 12.20 -1.22
CA ILE A 71 -3.48 12.49 -2.54
C ILE A 71 -4.14 11.71 -3.69
N PHE A 72 -4.83 10.61 -3.39
CA PHE A 72 -5.53 9.80 -4.40
C PHE A 72 -7.04 10.02 -4.39
N GLY A 73 -7.59 10.68 -3.39
CA GLY A 73 -9.01 10.94 -3.25
C GLY A 73 -9.63 10.42 -1.97
N THR A 74 -10.86 9.94 -2.06
CA THR A 74 -11.68 9.50 -0.92
C THR A 74 -12.18 8.06 -1.10
N LEU A 75 -12.76 7.49 -0.03
CA LEU A 75 -13.46 6.20 -0.13
C LEU A 75 -14.61 6.25 -1.15
N ALA A 76 -15.32 7.38 -1.25
CA ALA A 76 -16.39 7.53 -2.25
C ALA A 76 -15.84 7.51 -3.69
N ASP A 77 -14.64 8.04 -3.92
CA ASP A 77 -13.99 7.95 -5.22
C ASP A 77 -13.57 6.50 -5.52
N PHE A 78 -13.13 5.74 -4.53
CA PHE A 78 -12.86 4.31 -4.68
C PHE A 78 -14.15 3.51 -4.98
N ASP A 79 -15.25 3.80 -4.29
CA ASP A 79 -16.55 3.19 -4.57
C ASP A 79 -16.99 3.47 -6.01
N ALA A 80 -16.73 4.67 -6.53
CA ALA A 80 -17.01 5.03 -7.91
C ALA A 80 -16.15 4.23 -8.91
N VAL A 81 -14.87 4.00 -8.60
CA VAL A 81 -13.98 3.11 -9.41
C VAL A 81 -14.56 1.71 -9.48
N VAL A 82 -14.95 1.13 -8.32
CA VAL A 82 -15.51 -0.22 -8.25
C VAL A 82 -16.82 -0.31 -9.04
N ALA A 83 -17.72 0.66 -8.84
CA ALA A 83 -18.99 0.69 -9.55
C ALA A 83 -18.78 0.79 -11.07
N ARG A 84 -17.85 1.63 -11.53
CA ARG A 84 -17.54 1.76 -12.96
C ARG A 84 -16.91 0.50 -13.54
N ALA A 85 -15.96 -0.11 -12.84
CA ALA A 85 -15.35 -1.36 -13.24
C ALA A 85 -16.42 -2.46 -13.43
N HIS A 86 -17.32 -2.61 -12.47
CA HIS A 86 -18.41 -3.60 -12.55
C HIS A 86 -19.38 -3.34 -13.69
N GLN A 87 -19.73 -2.08 -13.99
CA GLN A 87 -20.55 -1.71 -15.15
C GLN A 87 -19.90 -2.15 -16.47
N LEU A 88 -18.58 -2.14 -16.55
CA LEU A 88 -17.79 -2.57 -17.70
C LEU A 88 -17.47 -4.06 -17.69
N GLY A 89 -17.97 -4.83 -16.73
CA GLY A 89 -17.72 -6.26 -16.58
C GLY A 89 -16.34 -6.61 -16.02
N LEU A 90 -15.56 -5.61 -15.58
CA LEU A 90 -14.24 -5.80 -15.00
C LEU A 90 -14.35 -6.20 -13.52
N LYS A 91 -13.50 -7.11 -13.08
CA LYS A 91 -13.27 -7.38 -11.65
C LYS A 91 -12.23 -6.43 -11.11
N VAL A 92 -12.23 -6.23 -9.79
CA VAL A 92 -11.28 -5.36 -9.10
C VAL A 92 -10.49 -6.17 -8.08
N ILE A 93 -9.18 -6.05 -8.14
CA ILE A 93 -8.23 -6.52 -7.12
C ILE A 93 -7.54 -5.29 -6.56
N ILE A 94 -7.43 -5.21 -5.23
CA ILE A 94 -6.61 -4.22 -4.54
C ILE A 94 -5.39 -4.88 -3.92
N ASP A 95 -4.26 -4.21 -3.96
CA ASP A 95 -3.03 -4.70 -3.35
C ASP A 95 -3.15 -4.66 -1.83
N GLN A 96 -2.87 -5.77 -1.18
CA GLN A 96 -2.95 -5.90 0.27
C GLN A 96 -1.55 -6.14 0.85
N VAL A 97 -0.97 -5.15 1.47
CA VAL A 97 0.37 -5.19 2.06
C VAL A 97 0.29 -5.79 3.47
N TYR A 98 0.15 -7.11 3.59
CA TYR A 98 -0.01 -7.77 4.89
C TYR A 98 1.30 -8.16 5.59
N SER A 99 2.43 -8.12 4.89
CA SER A 99 3.73 -8.58 5.43
C SER A 99 4.35 -7.60 6.42
N HIS A 100 3.98 -6.34 6.38
CA HIS A 100 4.53 -5.25 7.21
C HIS A 100 3.58 -4.05 7.26
N THR A 101 3.88 -3.09 8.11
CA THR A 101 3.22 -1.78 8.15
C THR A 101 4.25 -0.66 7.98
N SER A 102 3.78 0.57 7.80
CA SER A 102 4.60 1.76 8.02
C SER A 102 5.07 1.84 9.48
N ASP A 103 6.19 2.50 9.70
CA ASP A 103 6.65 2.91 11.04
C ASP A 103 5.76 4.01 11.67
N GLU A 104 4.86 4.58 10.89
CA GLU A 104 3.83 5.52 11.33
C GLU A 104 2.47 4.85 11.63
N HIS A 105 2.33 3.55 11.36
CA HIS A 105 1.11 2.83 11.70
C HIS A 105 0.91 2.81 13.23
N PRO A 106 -0.31 3.06 13.75
CA PRO A 106 -0.57 3.10 15.19
C PRO A 106 -0.11 1.86 15.96
N TRP A 107 -0.19 0.69 15.35
CA TRP A 107 0.30 -0.55 15.96
C TRP A 107 1.81 -0.55 16.16
N PHE A 108 2.57 -0.06 15.18
CA PHE A 108 4.02 0.04 15.30
C PHE A 108 4.42 1.10 16.33
N VAL A 109 3.76 2.28 16.29
CA VAL A 109 4.00 3.36 17.26
C VAL A 109 3.76 2.88 18.69
N GLU A 110 2.66 2.14 18.94
CA GLU A 110 2.38 1.55 20.25
C GLU A 110 3.41 0.48 20.60
N SER A 111 3.71 -0.46 19.70
CA SER A 111 4.71 -1.50 19.92
C SER A 111 6.07 -0.93 20.30
N ARG A 112 6.48 0.17 19.65
CA ARG A 112 7.75 0.86 19.92
C ARG A 112 7.77 1.62 21.25
N SER A 113 6.63 1.98 21.80
CA SER A 113 6.53 2.89 22.96
C SER A 113 7.12 2.31 24.26
N SER A 114 7.04 1.00 24.46
CA SER A 114 7.63 0.31 25.63
C SER A 114 7.67 -1.21 25.38
N ARG A 115 8.38 -1.92 26.27
CA ARG A 115 8.42 -3.40 26.24
C ARG A 115 7.20 -4.07 26.89
N ASP A 116 6.39 -3.30 27.61
CA ASP A 116 5.29 -3.80 28.46
C ASP A 116 3.90 -3.46 27.91
N ASN A 117 3.80 -2.88 26.69
CA ASN A 117 2.50 -2.56 26.10
C ASN A 117 1.85 -3.79 25.44
N PRO A 118 0.51 -3.81 25.26
CA PRO A 118 -0.20 -4.96 24.69
C PRO A 118 0.23 -5.38 23.28
N ARG A 119 0.88 -4.50 22.52
CA ARG A 119 1.39 -4.75 21.18
C ARG A 119 2.91 -4.89 21.13
N ALA A 120 3.57 -5.00 22.28
CA ALA A 120 5.02 -5.06 22.35
C ALA A 120 5.61 -6.11 21.39
N ASP A 121 4.96 -7.27 21.27
CA ASP A 121 5.42 -8.41 20.47
C ASP A 121 4.74 -8.51 19.09
N TRP A 122 4.04 -7.46 18.65
CA TRP A 122 3.40 -7.48 17.33
C TRP A 122 4.41 -7.24 16.19
N TYR A 123 5.59 -6.75 16.52
CA TYR A 123 6.70 -6.54 15.58
C TYR A 123 7.97 -7.21 16.09
N VAL A 124 8.91 -7.44 15.20
CA VAL A 124 10.17 -8.11 15.53
C VAL A 124 11.14 -7.11 16.16
N TRP A 125 11.44 -7.30 17.41
CA TRP A 125 12.42 -6.54 18.17
C TRP A 125 13.54 -7.46 18.64
N ALA A 126 14.76 -6.96 18.62
CA ALA A 126 15.93 -7.69 19.13
C ALA A 126 16.93 -6.75 19.76
N ASP A 127 17.56 -7.17 20.85
CA ASP A 127 18.64 -6.42 21.45
C ASP A 127 19.89 -6.48 20.55
N PRO A 128 20.71 -5.41 20.52
CA PRO A 128 21.97 -5.41 19.79
C PRO A 128 22.95 -6.43 20.39
N LYS A 129 24.00 -6.76 19.65
CA LYS A 129 25.11 -7.54 20.20
C LYS A 129 25.86 -6.76 21.28
N PRO A 130 26.69 -7.45 22.12
CA PRO A 130 27.44 -6.79 23.19
C PRO A 130 28.37 -5.67 22.73
N ASP A 131 28.79 -5.68 21.47
CA ASP A 131 29.63 -4.65 20.86
C ASP A 131 28.82 -3.48 20.26
N GLY A 132 27.48 -3.50 20.43
CA GLY A 132 26.56 -2.48 19.89
C GLY A 132 26.20 -2.69 18.42
N SER A 133 26.71 -3.73 17.75
CA SER A 133 26.35 -4.00 16.36
C SER A 133 24.94 -4.62 16.26
N PRO A 134 24.31 -4.55 15.05
CA PRO A 134 22.99 -5.13 14.82
C PRO A 134 22.91 -6.61 15.21
N PRO A 135 21.72 -7.10 15.62
CA PRO A 135 21.53 -8.50 16.06
C PRO A 135 21.85 -9.51 14.96
N SER A 136 21.70 -9.16 13.70
CA SER A 136 22.06 -9.98 12.55
C SER A 136 22.66 -9.13 11.42
N ASN A 137 23.18 -9.82 10.40
CA ASN A 137 23.72 -9.20 9.19
C ASN A 137 22.70 -9.10 8.05
N TRP A 138 21.41 -9.16 8.34
CA TRP A 138 20.36 -9.05 7.33
C TRP A 138 20.42 -7.69 6.62
N GLN A 139 20.22 -7.76 5.32
CA GLN A 139 20.22 -6.58 4.45
C GLN A 139 18.78 -6.20 4.09
N SER A 140 18.54 -4.89 4.01
CA SER A 140 17.31 -4.36 3.46
C SER A 140 17.29 -4.54 1.93
N VAL A 141 16.10 -4.74 1.36
CA VAL A 141 15.91 -4.75 -0.09
C VAL A 141 16.23 -3.41 -0.74
N PHE A 142 16.24 -2.34 0.05
CA PHE A 142 16.62 -0.99 -0.38
C PHE A 142 18.11 -0.69 -0.20
N GLY A 143 18.89 -1.67 0.25
CA GLY A 143 20.32 -1.51 0.58
C GLY A 143 20.55 -1.13 2.05
N GLY A 144 21.75 -1.43 2.55
CA GLY A 144 22.09 -1.22 3.95
C GLY A 144 21.47 -2.26 4.91
N PRO A 145 21.66 -2.11 6.24
CA PRO A 145 21.16 -3.06 7.23
C PRO A 145 19.64 -3.02 7.32
N SER A 146 19.01 -4.18 7.58
CA SER A 146 17.55 -4.26 7.81
C SER A 146 17.14 -3.91 9.26
N TRP A 147 18.10 -3.70 10.14
CA TRP A 147 17.87 -3.30 11.52
C TRP A 147 18.09 -1.81 11.71
N THR A 148 17.16 -1.16 12.39
CA THR A 148 17.28 0.24 12.81
C THR A 148 17.18 0.31 14.32
N TRP A 149 18.09 1.09 14.94
CA TRP A 149 18.05 1.32 16.37
C TRP A 149 16.81 2.14 16.74
N ALA A 150 16.11 1.68 17.77
CA ALA A 150 15.01 2.41 18.39
C ALA A 150 15.14 2.32 19.93
N ALA A 151 15.02 3.44 20.60
CA ALA A 151 14.84 3.44 22.04
C ALA A 151 13.45 2.89 22.39
N ARG A 152 13.39 1.94 23.36
CA ARG A 152 12.16 1.24 23.71
C ARG A 152 12.10 0.92 25.21
#